data_8b32121fbc4ce55f835ff20999e6456e
#
_entry.id   8b32121fbc4ce55f835ff20999e6456e
#
_cell.length_a   1.000
_cell.length_b   1.000
_cell.length_c   1.000
_cell.angle_alpha   90.00
_cell.angle_beta   90.00
_cell.angle_gamma   90.00
#
_symmetry.space_group_name_H-M   'P 1'
#
loop_
_entity.id
_entity.type
_entity.pdbx_description
1 polymer ?
#
loop_
_entity_poly.entity_id
_entity_poly.type
_entity_poly.pdbx_seq_one_letter_code
_entity_poly.pdbx_strand_id
1 'polypeptide(L)'
;MTATWHVCVDLHSVRQRTAAETVPPALLAGHLHPRSRRLAEGQTGVSELDLLMVAAADGRDLRAVAQSDWSRPVQDCPGWNAADLVGHMGAILGWIAKIVTSGQAVPRRDRETPPADRDTLAAWYEAHLDRTLTILTATPPGSWTWTFSSRGDQRVSWWRRRLAVELAIHRSDAQRAASLGTRSLPAPLDGHVAAAGIEEFLTEFLPGLLSQPDIVGLTGSLHLHATDGASEWWIDLDERAGVVAVPGHRKADTAIRANRSDLLLWLTNRQQPGALEISGPPEVAARWTQLRR
;
A
#
# COMPACT_ATOMS: atom_id res chain seq x y z
N MET A 1 -15.76 24.64 -2.34
CA MET A 1 -15.30 23.59 -3.27
C MET A 1 -14.51 22.59 -2.44
N THR A 2 -15.19 21.56 -1.96
CA THR A 2 -14.63 20.50 -1.10
C THR A 2 -13.78 19.61 -2.00
N ALA A 3 -12.48 19.59 -1.76
CA ALA A 3 -11.54 18.69 -2.42
C ALA A 3 -11.81 17.27 -1.92
N THR A 4 -12.56 16.50 -2.69
CA THR A 4 -12.81 15.09 -2.46
C THR A 4 -11.49 14.34 -2.71
N TRP A 5 -10.85 13.87 -1.65
CA TRP A 5 -9.61 13.10 -1.70
C TRP A 5 -9.92 11.69 -2.17
N HIS A 6 -9.81 11.46 -3.45
CA HIS A 6 -9.97 10.14 -4.05
C HIS A 6 -8.67 9.37 -3.87
N VAL A 7 -8.79 8.32 -3.10
CA VAL A 7 -7.74 7.37 -2.76
C VAL A 7 -7.55 6.36 -3.90
N CYS A 8 -7.19 6.80 -5.09
CA CYS A 8 -6.13 6.11 -5.79
C CYS A 8 -4.89 6.51 -5.02
N VAL A 9 -4.67 5.79 -3.92
CA VAL A 9 -3.78 6.27 -2.88
C VAL A 9 -2.41 6.41 -3.50
N ASP A 10 -2.13 7.60 -3.96
CA ASP A 10 -0.84 8.13 -3.65
C ASP A 10 -0.82 8.23 -2.11
N LEU A 11 -0.68 7.08 -1.42
CA LEU A 11 -0.48 6.95 0.03
C LEU A 11 0.66 7.86 0.51
N HIS A 12 1.32 8.46 -0.42
CA HIS A 12 2.38 9.40 -0.32
C HIS A 12 1.89 10.86 -0.18
N SER A 13 0.69 11.23 -0.62
CA SER A 13 0.21 12.62 -0.58
C SER A 13 -0.17 13.06 0.83
N VAL A 14 -0.48 12.13 1.72
CA VAL A 14 -0.83 12.39 3.13
C VAL A 14 0.31 13.13 3.85
N ARG A 15 1.57 12.96 3.46
CA ARG A 15 2.72 13.62 4.11
C ARG A 15 3.15 14.96 3.52
N GLN A 16 2.66 15.38 2.35
CA GLN A 16 3.15 16.63 1.74
C GLN A 16 2.63 17.91 2.43
N ARG A 17 1.55 17.84 3.21
CA ARG A 17 1.05 19.02 3.94
C ARG A 17 1.83 19.32 5.22
N THR A 18 2.54 18.33 5.79
CA THR A 18 3.33 18.50 7.01
C THR A 18 4.79 18.89 6.76
N ALA A 19 5.27 18.80 5.53
CA ALA A 19 6.66 19.16 5.19
C ALA A 19 6.90 20.67 4.93
N ALA A 20 5.83 21.48 4.88
CA ALA A 20 5.95 22.95 4.73
C ALA A 20 6.09 23.68 6.06
N GLU A 21 5.82 23.03 7.19
CA GLU A 21 6.07 23.59 8.52
C GLU A 21 7.12 22.73 9.22
N THR A 22 8.27 23.32 9.46
CA THR A 22 9.37 22.75 10.23
C THR A 22 8.93 22.56 11.68
N VAL A 23 8.32 21.42 12.00
CA VAL A 23 8.12 21.00 13.39
C VAL A 23 9.46 20.47 13.91
N PRO A 24 9.96 20.96 15.05
CA PRO A 24 11.23 20.49 15.61
C PRO A 24 11.16 18.98 15.90
N PRO A 25 12.25 18.23 15.69
CA PRO A 25 12.30 16.77 15.86
C PRO A 25 11.91 16.26 17.26
N ALA A 26 11.87 17.10 18.25
CA ALA A 26 11.57 16.73 19.65
C ALA A 26 10.09 16.42 19.94
N LEU A 27 9.14 16.81 19.08
CA LEU A 27 7.70 16.55 19.28
C LEU A 27 7.20 15.30 18.56
N LEU A 28 8.00 14.68 17.69
CA LEU A 28 7.69 13.42 17.02
C LEU A 28 8.17 12.18 17.81
N ALA A 29 8.81 12.37 18.94
CA ALA A 29 9.23 11.31 19.87
C ALA A 29 8.12 10.88 20.85
N GLY A 30 6.85 11.11 20.52
CA GLY A 30 5.69 10.62 21.26
C GLY A 30 5.64 9.09 21.23
N HIS A 31 6.24 8.50 22.23
CA HIS A 31 6.01 7.19 22.86
C HIS A 31 5.43 6.08 21.97
N LEU A 32 6.20 5.60 21.00
CA LEU A 32 5.99 4.25 20.48
C LEU A 32 6.39 3.26 21.58
N HIS A 33 5.39 2.55 22.10
CA HIS A 33 5.59 1.52 23.14
C HIS A 33 6.67 0.55 22.65
N PRO A 34 7.67 0.13 23.49
CA PRO A 34 8.78 -0.75 23.09
C PRO A 34 8.37 -2.08 22.43
N ARG A 35 7.10 -2.47 22.58
CA ARG A 35 6.51 -3.68 21.96
C ARG A 35 6.25 -3.54 20.45
N SER A 36 6.16 -2.33 19.90
CA SER A 36 5.98 -2.08 18.45
C SER A 36 7.24 -2.41 17.62
N ARG A 37 8.40 -2.56 18.26
CA ARG A 37 9.65 -2.93 17.57
C ARG A 37 9.69 -4.39 17.06
N ARG A 38 8.84 -5.28 17.59
CA ARG A 38 8.86 -6.71 17.21
C ARG A 38 8.07 -7.04 15.94
N LEU A 39 7.35 -6.09 15.33
CA LEU A 39 6.61 -6.30 14.07
C LEU A 39 7.54 -6.54 12.87
N ALA A 40 8.76 -6.05 12.91
CA ALA A 40 9.69 -6.08 11.77
C ALA A 40 10.48 -7.39 11.62
N GLU A 41 10.46 -8.30 12.58
CA GLU A 41 11.41 -9.42 12.63
C GLU A 41 10.77 -10.82 12.60
N GLY A 42 9.44 -10.97 12.52
CA GLY A 42 8.89 -12.22 13.04
C GLY A 42 7.92 -13.07 12.24
N GLN A 43 7.36 -12.69 11.08
CA GLN A 43 6.28 -13.51 10.51
C GLN A 43 6.33 -13.82 9.00
N THR A 44 7.23 -13.30 8.23
CA THR A 44 7.33 -13.67 6.81
C THR A 44 8.55 -14.56 6.59
N GLY A 45 8.36 -15.87 6.63
CA GLY A 45 9.36 -16.86 6.20
C GLY A 45 9.62 -16.85 4.69
N VAL A 46 9.23 -15.78 4.00
CA VAL A 46 9.41 -15.54 2.57
C VAL A 46 10.66 -14.71 2.38
N SER A 47 11.51 -15.18 1.48
CA SER A 47 12.72 -14.43 1.15
C SER A 47 12.38 -13.12 0.44
N GLU A 48 13.20 -12.11 0.61
CA GLU A 48 13.08 -10.83 -0.10
C GLU A 48 13.15 -10.99 -1.64
N LEU A 49 13.78 -12.09 -2.12
CA LEU A 49 13.81 -12.44 -3.54
C LEU A 49 12.46 -12.94 -4.03
N ASP A 50 11.71 -13.67 -3.19
CA ASP A 50 10.37 -14.16 -3.55
C ASP A 50 9.42 -12.97 -3.74
N LEU A 51 9.54 -11.92 -2.93
CA LEU A 51 8.76 -10.68 -3.12
C LEU A 51 9.04 -10.02 -4.48
N LEU A 52 10.30 -9.99 -4.93
CA LEU A 52 10.64 -9.44 -6.25
C LEU A 52 10.15 -10.31 -7.41
N MET A 53 10.09 -11.62 -7.22
CA MET A 53 9.49 -12.52 -8.23
C MET A 53 7.99 -12.27 -8.37
N VAL A 54 7.27 -12.13 -7.26
CA VAL A 54 5.84 -11.77 -7.28
C VAL A 54 5.66 -10.39 -7.90
N ALA A 55 6.46 -9.40 -7.50
CA ALA A 55 6.42 -8.06 -8.08
C ALA A 55 6.63 -8.07 -9.61
N ALA A 56 7.55 -8.90 -10.11
CA ALA A 56 7.80 -9.04 -11.53
C ALA A 56 6.60 -9.64 -12.29
N ALA A 57 5.93 -10.64 -11.71
CA ALA A 57 4.74 -11.24 -12.29
C ALA A 57 3.58 -10.24 -12.29
N ASP A 58 3.29 -9.63 -11.14
CA ASP A 58 2.21 -8.65 -10.99
C ASP A 58 2.40 -7.43 -11.90
N GLY A 59 3.64 -6.95 -12.06
CA GLY A 59 3.94 -5.83 -12.95
C GLY A 59 3.69 -6.15 -14.43
N ARG A 60 4.03 -7.35 -14.89
CA ARG A 60 3.75 -7.79 -16.25
C ARG A 60 2.25 -8.00 -16.48
N ASP A 61 1.57 -8.60 -15.53
CA ASP A 61 0.12 -8.84 -15.60
C ASP A 61 -0.65 -7.50 -15.63
N LEU A 62 -0.29 -6.53 -14.79
CA LEU A 62 -0.88 -5.19 -14.80
C LEU A 62 -0.84 -4.60 -16.21
N ARG A 63 0.33 -4.58 -16.84
CA ARG A 63 0.49 -4.03 -18.19
C ARG A 63 -0.31 -4.83 -19.23
N ALA A 64 -0.24 -6.16 -19.18
CA ALA A 64 -0.93 -7.02 -20.15
C ALA A 64 -2.46 -6.81 -20.10
N VAL A 65 -3.03 -6.70 -18.89
CA VAL A 65 -4.47 -6.43 -18.70
C VAL A 65 -4.82 -5.02 -19.14
N ALA A 66 -4.05 -4.02 -18.78
CA ALA A 66 -4.29 -2.63 -19.15
C ALA A 66 -4.20 -2.41 -20.67
N GLN A 67 -3.27 -3.07 -21.34
CA GLN A 67 -3.07 -2.97 -22.79
C GLN A 67 -4.26 -3.50 -23.59
N SER A 68 -5.10 -4.36 -23.03
CA SER A 68 -6.30 -4.86 -23.70
C SER A 68 -7.31 -3.76 -24.02
N ASP A 69 -7.34 -2.69 -23.22
CA ASP A 69 -8.13 -1.48 -23.45
C ASP A 69 -7.57 -0.33 -22.59
N TRP A 70 -6.72 0.49 -23.19
CA TRP A 70 -6.09 1.64 -22.54
C TRP A 70 -7.05 2.70 -22.01
N SER A 71 -8.23 2.80 -22.60
CA SER A 71 -9.24 3.80 -22.24
C SER A 71 -10.15 3.37 -21.10
N ARG A 72 -10.05 2.11 -20.67
CA ARG A 72 -10.93 1.52 -19.66
C ARG A 72 -10.82 2.26 -18.34
N PRO A 73 -11.95 2.74 -17.76
CA PRO A 73 -11.95 3.40 -16.46
C PRO A 73 -11.52 2.44 -15.34
N VAL A 74 -10.71 2.93 -14.41
CA VAL A 74 -10.28 2.19 -13.21
C VAL A 74 -11.12 2.66 -12.03
N GLN A 75 -12.07 1.82 -11.55
CA GLN A 75 -13.06 2.22 -10.54
C GLN A 75 -12.43 2.59 -9.20
N ASP A 76 -11.39 1.83 -8.83
CA ASP A 76 -10.69 2.03 -7.56
C ASP A 76 -9.73 3.23 -7.60
N CYS A 77 -9.57 3.86 -8.80
CA CYS A 77 -8.77 5.06 -9.04
C CYS A 77 -9.62 6.10 -9.79
N PRO A 78 -10.57 6.80 -9.12
CA PRO A 78 -11.49 7.71 -9.79
C PRO A 78 -10.80 8.77 -10.64
N GLY A 79 -11.26 8.91 -11.88
CA GLY A 79 -10.69 9.82 -12.87
C GLY A 79 -9.53 9.23 -13.67
N TRP A 80 -9.10 8.00 -13.37
CA TRP A 80 -8.06 7.30 -14.11
C TRP A 80 -8.64 6.30 -15.10
N ASN A 81 -7.93 6.11 -16.19
CA ASN A 81 -8.08 4.98 -17.11
C ASN A 81 -6.87 4.03 -17.00
N ALA A 82 -6.91 2.92 -17.72
CA ALA A 82 -5.84 1.92 -17.70
C ALA A 82 -4.47 2.47 -18.10
N ALA A 83 -4.42 3.46 -19.02
CA ALA A 83 -3.17 4.11 -19.39
C ALA A 83 -2.62 5.01 -18.29
N ASP A 84 -3.49 5.71 -17.56
CA ASP A 84 -3.07 6.53 -16.43
C ASP A 84 -2.47 5.63 -15.32
N LEU A 85 -3.06 4.45 -15.08
CA LEU A 85 -2.56 3.47 -14.13
C LEU A 85 -1.15 2.96 -14.49
N VAL A 86 -0.94 2.57 -15.76
CA VAL A 86 0.38 2.12 -16.25
C VAL A 86 1.40 3.27 -16.22
N GLY A 87 0.98 4.48 -16.61
CA GLY A 87 1.82 5.67 -16.53
C GLY A 87 2.27 5.98 -15.10
N HIS A 88 1.34 5.92 -14.16
CA HIS A 88 1.62 6.10 -12.73
C HIS A 88 2.65 5.09 -12.22
N MET A 89 2.43 3.82 -12.49
CA MET A 89 3.34 2.77 -12.03
C MET A 89 4.72 2.85 -12.69
N GLY A 90 4.80 3.18 -13.98
CA GLY A 90 6.10 3.41 -14.64
C GLY A 90 6.88 4.58 -14.03
N ALA A 91 6.20 5.67 -13.70
CA ALA A 91 6.83 6.81 -13.01
C ALA A 91 7.32 6.45 -11.59
N ILE A 92 6.58 5.61 -10.85
CA ILE A 92 7.01 5.08 -9.54
C ILE A 92 8.24 4.18 -9.69
N LEU A 93 8.23 3.27 -10.65
CA LEU A 93 9.36 2.37 -10.92
C LEU A 93 10.64 3.16 -11.20
N GLY A 94 10.60 4.11 -12.13
CA GLY A 94 11.75 4.96 -12.43
C GLY A 94 12.22 5.79 -11.23
N TRP A 95 11.30 6.24 -10.40
CA TRP A 95 11.59 6.99 -9.17
C TRP A 95 12.31 6.12 -8.13
N ILE A 96 11.82 4.89 -7.88
CA ILE A 96 12.48 3.91 -6.98
C ILE A 96 13.88 3.58 -7.47
N ALA A 97 14.04 3.34 -8.77
CA ALA A 97 15.36 3.07 -9.36
C ALA A 97 16.36 4.21 -9.10
N LYS A 98 15.94 5.46 -9.27
CA LYS A 98 16.77 6.65 -8.98
C LYS A 98 17.17 6.73 -7.50
N ILE A 99 16.23 6.48 -6.59
CA ILE A 99 16.48 6.50 -5.14
C ILE A 99 17.48 5.42 -4.75
N VAL A 100 17.23 4.18 -5.15
CA VAL A 100 18.09 3.05 -4.75
C VAL A 100 19.50 3.19 -5.34
N THR A 101 19.62 3.70 -6.57
CA THR A 101 20.92 3.91 -7.21
C THR A 101 21.72 5.05 -6.56
N SER A 102 21.06 6.15 -6.20
CA SER A 102 21.72 7.30 -5.58
C SER A 102 21.88 7.17 -4.06
N GLY A 103 21.07 6.34 -3.43
CA GLY A 103 20.91 6.30 -1.98
C GLY A 103 20.16 7.51 -1.41
N GLN A 104 19.79 8.51 -2.20
CA GLN A 104 19.29 9.80 -1.75
C GLN A 104 17.78 9.98 -2.01
N ALA A 105 17.16 10.89 -1.29
CA ALA A 105 15.80 11.33 -1.58
C ALA A 105 15.73 11.97 -2.97
N VAL A 106 14.78 11.51 -3.78
CA VAL A 106 14.48 12.13 -5.08
C VAL A 106 13.11 12.81 -4.94
N PRO A 107 13.01 14.13 -5.15
CA PRO A 107 11.74 14.84 -5.09
C PRO A 107 10.71 14.23 -6.05
N ARG A 108 9.45 14.14 -5.63
CA ARG A 108 8.39 13.55 -6.46
C ARG A 108 8.12 14.30 -7.75
N ARG A 109 8.30 15.63 -7.75
CA ARG A 109 8.22 16.45 -8.95
C ARG A 109 9.24 16.06 -10.03
N ASP A 110 10.29 15.31 -9.65
CA ASP A 110 11.35 14.86 -10.55
C ASP A 110 11.07 13.44 -11.08
N ARG A 111 9.87 12.90 -10.87
CA ARG A 111 9.38 11.70 -11.55
C ARG A 111 9.25 11.98 -13.05
N GLU A 112 9.51 10.96 -13.83
CA GLU A 112 9.36 11.05 -15.28
C GLU A 112 7.88 11.18 -15.66
N THR A 113 7.60 12.02 -16.67
CA THR A 113 6.26 12.14 -17.25
C THR A 113 6.03 10.94 -18.18
N PRO A 114 4.92 10.20 -18.00
CA PRO A 114 4.60 9.08 -18.88
C PRO A 114 4.39 9.55 -20.34
N PRO A 115 4.82 8.75 -21.34
CA PRO A 115 4.53 9.00 -22.73
C PRO A 115 3.02 9.03 -23.01
N ALA A 116 2.57 9.92 -23.90
CA ALA A 116 1.17 10.00 -24.31
C ALA A 116 0.78 8.91 -25.31
N ASP A 117 1.71 8.51 -26.17
CA ASP A 117 1.53 7.43 -27.15
C ASP A 117 1.52 6.06 -26.44
N ARG A 118 0.57 5.20 -26.81
CA ARG A 118 0.29 3.95 -26.10
C ARG A 118 1.35 2.86 -26.30
N ASP A 119 1.91 2.76 -27.48
CA ASP A 119 2.96 1.78 -27.75
C ASP A 119 4.26 2.21 -27.04
N THR A 120 4.56 3.49 -27.08
CA THR A 120 5.67 4.09 -26.34
C THR A 120 5.48 3.94 -24.83
N LEU A 121 4.26 4.12 -24.31
CA LEU A 121 3.94 3.94 -22.90
C LEU A 121 4.19 2.50 -22.44
N ALA A 122 3.74 1.52 -23.24
CA ALA A 122 3.97 0.11 -22.91
C ALA A 122 5.46 -0.24 -22.84
N ALA A 123 6.24 0.18 -23.84
CA ALA A 123 7.68 -0.07 -23.89
C ALA A 123 8.44 0.67 -22.77
N TRP A 124 8.06 1.92 -22.48
CA TRP A 124 8.60 2.73 -21.41
C TRP A 124 8.35 2.09 -20.03
N TYR A 125 7.12 1.61 -19.78
CA TYR A 125 6.78 0.92 -18.55
C TYR A 125 7.61 -0.35 -18.36
N GLU A 126 7.72 -1.19 -19.40
CA GLU A 126 8.53 -2.43 -19.34
C GLU A 126 10.00 -2.13 -19.05
N ALA A 127 10.58 -1.15 -19.72
CA ALA A 127 11.96 -0.74 -19.48
C ALA A 127 12.19 -0.29 -18.02
N HIS A 128 11.24 0.44 -17.43
CA HIS A 128 11.30 0.83 -16.03
C HIS A 128 11.11 -0.35 -15.09
N LEU A 129 10.20 -1.26 -15.38
CA LEU A 129 9.99 -2.47 -14.57
C LEU A 129 11.26 -3.32 -14.53
N ASP A 130 11.80 -3.67 -15.68
CA ASP A 130 12.99 -4.52 -15.77
C ASP A 130 14.22 -3.85 -15.13
N ARG A 131 14.42 -2.56 -15.37
CA ARG A 131 15.50 -1.79 -14.75
C ARG A 131 15.38 -1.77 -13.23
N THR A 132 14.20 -1.51 -12.70
CA THR A 132 13.99 -1.39 -11.26
C THR A 132 14.17 -2.73 -10.57
N LEU A 133 13.62 -3.81 -11.15
CA LEU A 133 13.81 -5.17 -10.64
C LEU A 133 15.28 -5.58 -10.67
N THR A 134 16.00 -5.25 -11.74
CA THR A 134 17.45 -5.51 -11.86
C THR A 134 18.22 -4.79 -10.75
N ILE A 135 17.99 -3.51 -10.53
CA ILE A 135 18.64 -2.72 -9.47
C ILE A 135 18.33 -3.29 -8.09
N LEU A 136 17.05 -3.56 -7.79
CA LEU A 136 16.64 -4.11 -6.50
C LEU A 136 17.20 -5.52 -6.26
N THR A 137 17.32 -6.34 -7.28
CA THR A 137 17.90 -7.68 -7.17
C THR A 137 19.42 -7.61 -6.92
N ALA A 138 20.13 -6.74 -7.64
CA ALA A 138 21.58 -6.60 -7.53
C ALA A 138 22.04 -5.90 -6.24
N THR A 139 21.20 -5.03 -5.65
CA THR A 139 21.56 -4.29 -4.45
C THR A 139 21.25 -5.12 -3.20
N PRO A 140 22.20 -5.39 -2.28
CA PRO A 140 21.92 -6.16 -1.07
C PRO A 140 20.76 -5.56 -0.25
N PRO A 141 19.87 -6.38 0.34
CA PRO A 141 18.67 -5.90 1.03
C PRO A 141 18.95 -5.01 2.24
N GLY A 142 20.07 -5.23 2.91
CA GLY A 142 20.53 -4.41 4.04
C GLY A 142 21.22 -3.11 3.66
N SER A 143 21.49 -2.85 2.36
CA SER A 143 22.13 -1.61 1.91
C SER A 143 21.31 -0.40 2.29
N TRP A 144 22.00 0.63 2.77
CA TRP A 144 21.36 1.90 3.09
C TRP A 144 20.84 2.60 1.84
N THR A 145 19.64 3.12 1.93
CA THR A 145 19.04 4.00 0.91
C THR A 145 17.98 4.85 1.58
N TRP A 146 17.72 6.04 1.07
CA TRP A 146 16.60 6.83 1.56
C TRP A 146 15.28 6.11 1.34
N THR A 147 14.40 6.18 2.34
CA THR A 147 13.00 5.77 2.24
C THR A 147 12.12 6.82 2.91
N PHE A 148 10.81 6.77 2.69
CA PHE A 148 9.88 7.61 3.42
C PHE A 148 9.29 6.90 4.66
N SER A 149 9.93 5.83 5.13
CA SER A 149 9.48 5.11 6.32
C SER A 149 9.34 6.05 7.52
N SER A 150 8.18 6.01 8.15
CA SER A 150 7.92 6.73 9.40
C SER A 150 8.70 6.17 10.57
N ARG A 151 9.17 4.93 10.43
CA ARG A 151 9.92 4.19 11.44
C ARG A 151 11.43 4.27 11.26
N GLY A 152 11.90 4.97 10.23
CA GLY A 152 13.31 5.15 9.95
C GLY A 152 14.00 3.93 9.33
N ASP A 153 13.25 3.02 8.71
CA ASP A 153 13.84 1.90 7.95
C ASP A 153 14.43 2.43 6.63
N GLN A 154 15.73 2.67 6.61
CA GLN A 154 16.49 3.23 5.49
C GLN A 154 17.26 2.12 4.76
N ARG A 155 16.57 1.06 4.33
CA ARG A 155 17.18 -0.10 3.67
C ARG A 155 16.49 -0.43 2.34
N VAL A 156 17.24 -1.06 1.44
CA VAL A 156 16.72 -1.53 0.14
C VAL A 156 15.59 -2.55 0.32
N SER A 157 15.63 -3.40 1.36
CA SER A 157 14.56 -4.34 1.69
C SER A 157 13.20 -3.66 1.86
N TRP A 158 13.18 -2.43 2.39
CA TRP A 158 11.94 -1.64 2.49
C TRP A 158 11.33 -1.36 1.11
N TRP A 159 12.16 -0.97 0.12
CA TRP A 159 11.70 -0.72 -1.25
C TRP A 159 11.25 -2.00 -1.96
N ARG A 160 11.87 -3.15 -1.68
CA ARG A 160 11.43 -4.43 -2.24
C ARG A 160 10.01 -4.77 -1.80
N ARG A 161 9.72 -4.66 -0.50
CA ARG A 161 8.37 -4.87 0.04
C ARG A 161 7.38 -3.86 -0.54
N ARG A 162 7.74 -2.59 -0.49
CA ARG A 162 6.87 -1.51 -0.99
C ARG A 162 6.50 -1.69 -2.46
N LEU A 163 7.47 -2.04 -3.30
CA LEU A 163 7.22 -2.28 -4.73
C LEU A 163 6.30 -3.48 -4.95
N ALA A 164 6.52 -4.60 -4.23
CA ALA A 164 5.67 -5.78 -4.36
C ALA A 164 4.21 -5.46 -3.99
N VAL A 165 3.98 -4.73 -2.92
CA VAL A 165 2.64 -4.30 -2.49
C VAL A 165 1.99 -3.37 -3.50
N GLU A 166 2.72 -2.37 -4.04
CA GLU A 166 2.19 -1.44 -5.05
C GLU A 166 1.76 -2.16 -6.32
N LEU A 167 2.62 -3.03 -6.85
CA LEU A 167 2.32 -3.75 -8.08
C LEU A 167 1.15 -4.72 -7.89
N ALA A 168 1.07 -5.41 -6.74
CA ALA A 168 -0.04 -6.32 -6.45
C ALA A 168 -1.39 -5.58 -6.39
N ILE A 169 -1.46 -4.46 -5.68
CA ILE A 169 -2.67 -3.65 -5.57
C ILE A 169 -3.10 -3.14 -6.94
N HIS A 170 -2.17 -2.55 -7.71
CA HIS A 170 -2.51 -1.96 -9.00
C HIS A 170 -2.75 -3.00 -10.11
N ARG A 171 -2.16 -4.21 -10.02
CA ARG A 171 -2.60 -5.34 -10.84
C ARG A 171 -4.07 -5.69 -10.55
N SER A 172 -4.45 -5.75 -9.28
CA SER A 172 -5.86 -5.97 -8.89
C SER A 172 -6.77 -4.88 -9.44
N ASP A 173 -6.37 -3.61 -9.37
CA ASP A 173 -7.12 -2.48 -9.93
C ASP A 173 -7.35 -2.65 -11.45
N ALA A 174 -6.31 -3.03 -12.21
CA ALA A 174 -6.42 -3.29 -13.63
C ALA A 174 -7.35 -4.47 -13.94
N GLN A 175 -7.22 -5.58 -13.19
CA GLN A 175 -8.06 -6.77 -13.37
C GLN A 175 -9.53 -6.50 -13.01
N ARG A 176 -9.80 -5.72 -11.97
CA ARG A 176 -11.15 -5.30 -11.59
C ARG A 176 -11.77 -4.42 -12.68
N ALA A 177 -11.01 -3.49 -13.22
CA ALA A 177 -11.44 -2.70 -14.36
C ALA A 177 -11.79 -3.59 -15.57
N ALA A 178 -10.97 -4.60 -15.86
CA ALA A 178 -11.21 -5.54 -16.95
C ALA A 178 -12.39 -6.47 -16.71
N SER A 179 -12.74 -6.73 -15.47
CA SER A 179 -13.82 -7.64 -15.07
C SER A 179 -15.21 -7.01 -15.11
N LEU A 180 -15.33 -5.70 -15.31
CA LEU A 180 -16.61 -5.01 -15.36
C LEU A 180 -17.54 -5.57 -16.44
N GLY A 181 -18.75 -5.92 -16.01
CA GLY A 181 -19.74 -6.53 -16.87
C GLY A 181 -19.49 -8.01 -17.21
N THR A 182 -18.48 -8.63 -16.60
CA THR A 182 -18.19 -10.05 -16.72
C THR A 182 -18.45 -10.80 -15.42
N ARG A 183 -18.37 -12.14 -15.45
CA ARG A 183 -18.39 -12.98 -14.23
C ARG A 183 -16.98 -13.28 -13.72
N SER A 184 -15.95 -12.76 -14.35
CA SER A 184 -14.57 -12.98 -13.95
C SER A 184 -14.26 -12.15 -12.70
N LEU A 185 -13.59 -12.74 -11.74
CA LEU A 185 -13.08 -12.03 -10.56
C LEU A 185 -11.57 -11.79 -10.74
N PRO A 186 -11.03 -10.70 -10.18
CA PRO A 186 -9.59 -10.52 -10.10
C PRO A 186 -8.92 -11.70 -9.39
N ALA A 187 -7.73 -12.07 -9.83
CA ALA A 187 -6.93 -13.04 -9.11
C ALA A 187 -6.56 -12.48 -7.72
N PRO A 188 -6.60 -13.30 -6.66
CA PRO A 188 -6.20 -12.86 -5.34
C PRO A 188 -4.75 -12.37 -5.35
N LEU A 189 -4.41 -11.48 -4.42
CA LEU A 189 -3.03 -11.09 -4.18
C LEU A 189 -2.27 -12.25 -3.56
N ASP A 190 -0.96 -12.32 -3.80
CA ASP A 190 -0.11 -13.26 -3.06
C ASP A 190 -0.24 -13.03 -1.55
N GLY A 191 -0.43 -14.10 -0.79
CA GLY A 191 -0.75 -13.99 0.63
C GLY A 191 0.38 -13.40 1.46
N HIS A 192 1.65 -13.54 1.06
CA HIS A 192 2.79 -12.95 1.76
C HIS A 192 2.92 -11.47 1.44
N VAL A 193 2.72 -11.10 0.18
CA VAL A 193 2.67 -9.69 -0.25
C VAL A 193 1.50 -8.99 0.43
N ALA A 194 0.34 -9.64 0.52
CA ALA A 194 -0.82 -9.09 1.20
C ALA A 194 -0.57 -8.88 2.70
N ALA A 195 0.05 -9.83 3.40
CA ALA A 195 0.43 -9.66 4.81
C ALA A 195 1.41 -8.50 4.99
N ALA A 196 2.44 -8.42 4.14
CA ALA A 196 3.40 -7.31 4.15
C ALA A 196 2.72 -5.95 3.91
N GLY A 197 1.73 -5.91 3.00
CA GLY A 197 0.93 -4.71 2.72
C GLY A 197 0.04 -4.30 3.90
N ILE A 198 -0.56 -5.25 4.61
CA ILE A 198 -1.33 -4.98 5.83
C ILE A 198 -0.41 -4.37 6.90
N GLU A 199 0.76 -4.96 7.14
CA GLU A 199 1.74 -4.44 8.11
C GLU A 199 2.21 -3.03 7.72
N GLU A 200 2.51 -2.81 6.45
CA GLU A 200 2.89 -1.49 5.92
C GLU A 200 1.77 -0.48 6.12
N PHE A 201 0.53 -0.81 5.76
CA PHE A 201 -0.61 0.06 5.96
C PHE A 201 -0.76 0.47 7.43
N LEU A 202 -0.73 -0.49 8.33
CA LEU A 202 -0.93 -0.25 9.76
C LEU A 202 0.21 0.55 10.39
N THR A 203 1.44 0.42 9.90
CA THR A 203 2.62 1.01 10.53
C THR A 203 3.10 2.30 9.87
N GLU A 204 2.93 2.43 8.56
CA GLU A 204 3.44 3.57 7.80
C GLU A 204 2.35 4.57 7.42
N PHE A 205 1.13 4.11 7.10
CA PHE A 205 0.09 4.98 6.56
C PHE A 205 -1.00 5.34 7.56
N LEU A 206 -1.48 4.39 8.33
CA LEU A 206 -2.58 4.60 9.27
C LEU A 206 -2.30 5.73 10.27
N PRO A 207 -1.11 5.86 10.88
CA PRO A 207 -0.83 6.97 11.80
C PRO A 207 -0.96 8.34 11.13
N GLY A 208 -0.56 8.45 9.86
CA GLY A 208 -0.69 9.68 9.08
C GLY A 208 -2.13 9.98 8.69
N LEU A 209 -2.94 8.95 8.41
CA LEU A 209 -4.37 9.12 8.13
C LEU A 209 -5.11 9.64 9.36
N LEU A 210 -4.83 9.09 10.53
CA LEU A 210 -5.49 9.47 11.79
C LEU A 210 -5.08 10.85 12.30
N SER A 211 -3.96 11.40 11.85
CA SER A 211 -3.54 12.76 12.19
C SER A 211 -4.24 13.85 11.37
N GLN A 212 -5.15 13.48 10.45
CA GLN A 212 -5.88 14.45 9.65
C GLN A 212 -6.98 15.13 10.50
N PRO A 213 -7.17 16.45 10.39
CA PRO A 213 -8.07 17.21 11.27
C PRO A 213 -9.56 16.91 11.08
N ASP A 214 -9.93 16.32 9.97
CA ASP A 214 -11.31 15.88 9.63
C ASP A 214 -11.64 14.48 10.13
N ILE A 215 -10.66 13.76 10.67
CA ILE A 215 -10.85 12.44 11.26
C ILE A 215 -10.96 12.58 12.76
N VAL A 216 -12.19 12.74 13.24
CA VAL A 216 -12.51 12.92 14.65
C VAL A 216 -13.38 11.75 15.14
N GLY A 217 -13.17 11.31 16.38
CA GLY A 217 -14.06 10.36 17.06
C GLY A 217 -13.92 8.91 16.60
N LEU A 218 -12.79 8.54 15.99
CA LEU A 218 -12.45 7.16 15.74
C LEU A 218 -11.91 6.53 17.03
N THR A 219 -12.77 5.77 17.69
CA THR A 219 -12.43 5.01 18.89
C THR A 219 -12.81 3.55 18.70
N GLY A 220 -12.21 2.68 19.47
CA GLY A 220 -12.50 1.27 19.50
C GLY A 220 -11.39 0.40 18.92
N SER A 221 -11.50 -0.88 19.14
CA SER A 221 -10.51 -1.86 18.74
C SER A 221 -11.01 -2.73 17.59
N LEU A 222 -10.08 -3.07 16.70
CA LEU A 222 -10.33 -3.92 15.54
C LEU A 222 -9.37 -5.10 15.54
N HIS A 223 -9.90 -6.30 15.31
CA HIS A 223 -9.11 -7.51 15.11
C HIS A 223 -9.25 -7.97 13.65
N LEU A 224 -8.13 -8.00 12.92
CA LEU A 224 -8.06 -8.58 11.59
C LEU A 224 -7.54 -10.01 11.71
N HIS A 225 -8.31 -10.98 11.22
CA HIS A 225 -8.01 -12.40 11.28
C HIS A 225 -7.89 -12.98 9.88
N ALA A 226 -6.69 -13.40 9.48
CA ALA A 226 -6.48 -14.08 8.21
C ALA A 226 -6.96 -15.52 8.26
N THR A 227 -7.75 -15.94 7.27
CA THR A 227 -8.28 -17.31 7.18
C THR A 227 -7.37 -18.26 6.39
N ASP A 228 -6.38 -17.70 5.68
CA ASP A 228 -5.43 -18.41 4.81
C ASP A 228 -4.00 -18.46 5.38
N GLY A 229 -3.87 -18.31 6.69
CA GLY A 229 -2.59 -18.36 7.40
C GLY A 229 -2.72 -18.01 8.87
N ALA A 230 -1.60 -17.96 9.58
CA ALA A 230 -1.56 -17.66 11.02
C ALA A 230 -1.47 -16.15 11.33
N SER A 231 -1.64 -15.29 10.33
CA SER A 231 -1.48 -13.83 10.50
C SER A 231 -2.74 -13.22 11.12
N GLU A 232 -2.54 -12.50 12.20
CA GLU A 232 -3.58 -11.75 12.89
C GLU A 232 -3.03 -10.40 13.35
N TRP A 233 -3.85 -9.36 13.32
CA TRP A 233 -3.49 -8.01 13.73
C TRP A 233 -4.58 -7.44 14.62
N TRP A 234 -4.17 -6.94 15.77
CA TRP A 234 -5.05 -6.20 16.68
C TRP A 234 -4.69 -4.71 16.62
N ILE A 235 -5.70 -3.88 16.48
CA ILE A 235 -5.56 -2.44 16.29
C ILE A 235 -6.43 -1.76 17.33
N ASP A 236 -5.87 -0.81 18.07
CA ASP A 236 -6.59 0.05 18.99
C ASP A 236 -6.49 1.51 18.50
N LEU A 237 -7.64 2.14 18.39
CA LEU A 237 -7.79 3.54 18.05
C LEU A 237 -8.13 4.29 19.32
N ASP A 238 -7.12 4.71 20.05
CA ASP A 238 -7.28 5.57 21.21
C ASP A 238 -7.03 7.03 20.81
N GLU A 239 -8.04 7.89 20.99
CA GLU A 239 -7.93 9.33 20.68
C GLU A 239 -6.75 10.01 21.39
N ARG A 240 -6.30 9.49 22.54
CA ARG A 240 -5.24 10.08 23.37
C ARG A 240 -3.87 9.45 23.12
N ALA A 241 -3.84 8.15 22.87
CA ALA A 241 -2.60 7.37 22.71
C ALA A 241 -2.20 7.14 21.24
N GLY A 242 -3.07 7.48 20.30
CA GLY A 242 -2.87 7.20 18.88
C GLY A 242 -3.15 5.72 18.55
N VAL A 243 -2.57 5.26 17.43
CA VAL A 243 -2.77 3.89 16.94
C VAL A 243 -1.79 2.94 17.57
N VAL A 244 -2.30 1.88 18.16
CA VAL A 244 -1.50 0.71 18.53
C VAL A 244 -1.91 -0.44 17.60
N ALA A 245 -1.02 -0.86 16.72
CA ALA A 245 -1.20 -2.07 15.91
C ALA A 245 -0.16 -3.10 16.32
N VAL A 246 -0.61 -4.29 16.71
CA VAL A 246 0.27 -5.38 17.14
C VAL A 246 -0.15 -6.69 16.52
N PRO A 247 0.80 -7.59 16.19
CA PRO A 247 0.45 -8.94 15.75
C PRO A 247 -0.14 -9.75 16.89
N GLY A 248 -1.01 -10.68 16.53
CA GLY A 248 -1.54 -11.68 17.42
C GLY A 248 -3.00 -11.52 17.80
N HIS A 249 -3.54 -12.57 18.38
CA HIS A 249 -4.93 -12.68 18.76
C HIS A 249 -5.24 -11.90 20.05
N ARG A 250 -6.19 -10.96 19.96
CA ARG A 250 -6.75 -10.24 21.12
C ARG A 250 -8.22 -10.00 20.90
N LYS A 251 -8.98 -9.96 21.99
CA LYS A 251 -10.38 -9.54 21.95
C LYS A 251 -10.42 -8.07 21.53
N ALA A 252 -11.26 -7.78 20.54
CA ALA A 252 -11.54 -6.43 20.05
C ALA A 252 -13.04 -6.17 20.04
N ASP A 253 -13.44 -4.91 19.89
CA ASP A 253 -14.85 -4.54 19.76
C ASP A 253 -15.45 -5.13 18.48
N THR A 254 -14.69 -5.11 17.39
CA THR A 254 -15.08 -5.70 16.11
C THR A 254 -13.96 -6.57 15.58
N ALA A 255 -14.31 -7.74 15.03
CA ALA A 255 -13.39 -8.60 14.31
C ALA A 255 -13.79 -8.72 12.84
N ILE A 256 -12.80 -8.71 11.95
CA ILE A 256 -12.97 -8.91 10.51
C ILE A 256 -12.15 -10.12 10.11
N ARG A 257 -12.81 -11.12 9.52
CA ARG A 257 -12.20 -12.35 9.05
C ARG A 257 -12.29 -12.45 7.53
N ALA A 258 -11.18 -12.65 6.88
CA ALA A 258 -11.07 -12.92 5.45
C ALA A 258 -9.68 -13.48 5.12
N ASN A 259 -9.43 -13.91 3.88
CA ASN A 259 -8.06 -14.15 3.44
C ASN A 259 -7.24 -12.85 3.42
N ARG A 260 -5.91 -12.96 3.44
CA ARG A 260 -4.99 -11.82 3.49
C ARG A 260 -5.16 -10.85 2.32
N SER A 261 -5.43 -11.38 1.12
CA SER A 261 -5.72 -10.57 -0.06
C SER A 261 -6.92 -9.66 0.17
N ASP A 262 -8.03 -10.22 0.63
CA ASP A 262 -9.26 -9.47 0.86
C ASP A 262 -9.12 -8.47 2.00
N LEU A 263 -8.39 -8.82 3.07
CA LEU A 263 -8.09 -7.89 4.16
C LEU A 263 -7.28 -6.69 3.67
N LEU A 264 -6.23 -6.89 2.85
CA LEU A 264 -5.44 -5.79 2.30
C LEU A 264 -6.27 -4.92 1.35
N LEU A 265 -7.02 -5.53 0.44
CA LEU A 265 -7.90 -4.80 -0.48
C LEU A 265 -8.95 -4.00 0.28
N TRP A 266 -9.53 -4.56 1.34
CA TRP A 266 -10.44 -3.82 2.22
C TRP A 266 -9.73 -2.64 2.91
N LEU A 267 -8.57 -2.84 3.50
CA LEU A 267 -7.77 -1.78 4.13
C LEU A 267 -7.44 -0.65 3.16
N THR A 268 -7.23 -0.97 1.90
CA THR A 268 -6.93 -0.01 0.83
C THR A 268 -8.16 0.45 0.04
N ASN A 269 -9.36 0.22 0.56
CA ASN A 269 -10.66 0.65 0.01
C ASN A 269 -11.02 0.05 -1.35
N ARG A 270 -10.62 -1.20 -1.59
CA ARG A 270 -10.89 -1.91 -2.85
C ARG A 270 -11.89 -3.06 -2.72
N GLN A 271 -11.98 -3.65 -1.55
CA GLN A 271 -12.88 -4.78 -1.31
C GLN A 271 -14.31 -4.33 -1.01
N GLN A 272 -15.29 -5.03 -1.59
CA GLN A 272 -16.70 -4.82 -1.25
C GLN A 272 -17.00 -5.33 0.16
N PRO A 273 -17.76 -4.59 0.98
CA PRO A 273 -18.03 -4.97 2.38
C PRO A 273 -18.69 -6.35 2.54
N GLY A 274 -19.45 -6.83 1.56
CA GLY A 274 -20.15 -8.12 1.61
C GLY A 274 -19.25 -9.36 1.49
N ALA A 275 -17.98 -9.19 1.19
CA ALA A 275 -17.01 -10.30 1.06
C ALA A 275 -16.26 -10.60 2.38
N LEU A 276 -16.56 -9.88 3.47
CA LEU A 276 -15.90 -10.02 4.76
C LEU A 276 -16.85 -10.59 5.82
N GLU A 277 -16.34 -11.47 6.68
CA GLU A 277 -17.04 -11.88 7.89
C GLU A 277 -16.77 -10.86 8.99
N ILE A 278 -17.77 -10.07 9.36
CA ILE A 278 -17.68 -9.04 10.40
C ILE A 278 -18.43 -9.53 11.64
N SER A 279 -17.76 -9.55 12.79
CA SER A 279 -18.31 -9.87 14.09
C SER A 279 -18.12 -8.69 15.04
N GLY A 280 -19.18 -8.34 15.77
CA GLY A 280 -19.23 -7.15 16.62
C GLY A 280 -19.99 -6.00 15.95
N PRO A 281 -19.99 -4.79 16.54
CA PRO A 281 -20.70 -3.64 16.02
C PRO A 281 -20.23 -3.25 14.62
N PRO A 282 -21.10 -3.33 13.58
CA PRO A 282 -20.70 -3.05 12.20
C PRO A 282 -20.31 -1.58 11.99
N GLU A 283 -20.75 -0.68 12.86
CA GLU A 283 -20.39 0.73 12.82
C GLU A 283 -18.89 0.98 13.07
N VAL A 284 -18.19 0.11 13.80
CA VAL A 284 -16.73 0.21 13.96
C VAL A 284 -16.04 -0.04 12.62
N ALA A 285 -16.43 -1.10 11.90
CA ALA A 285 -15.90 -1.37 10.56
C ALA A 285 -16.33 -0.28 9.56
N ALA A 286 -17.56 0.25 9.67
CA ALA A 286 -18.05 1.33 8.81
C ALA A 286 -17.29 2.64 9.02
N ARG A 287 -16.94 2.99 10.26
CA ARG A 287 -16.09 4.16 10.56
C ARG A 287 -14.71 4.02 9.92
N TRP A 288 -14.15 2.81 9.92
CA TRP A 288 -12.89 2.53 9.26
C TRP A 288 -12.93 2.85 7.76
N THR A 289 -14.07 2.67 7.08
CA THR A 289 -14.22 3.05 5.68
C THR A 289 -14.24 4.57 5.46
N GLN A 290 -14.55 5.36 6.50
CA GLN A 290 -14.52 6.84 6.42
C GLN A 290 -13.10 7.40 6.43
N LEU A 291 -12.12 6.69 7.03
CA LEU A 291 -10.70 7.06 7.00
C LEU A 291 -10.11 7.15 5.60
N ARG A 292 -10.80 6.61 4.62
CA ARG A 292 -10.29 6.29 3.30
C ARG A 292 -11.01 7.04 2.17
N ARG A 293 -11.89 7.98 2.51
CA ARG A 293 -12.66 8.79 1.55
C ARG A 293 -12.00 10.11 1.22
#